data_80aecd451ee7ed7ed97baa97fc4eeb4b
#
_entry.id   80aecd451ee7ed7ed97baa97fc4eeb4b
#
_cell.length_a   1.000
_cell.length_b   1.000
_cell.length_c   1.000
_cell.angle_alpha   90.00
_cell.angle_beta   90.00
_cell.angle_gamma   90.00
#
_symmetry.space_group_name_H-M   'P 1'
#
loop_
_entity.id
_entity.type
_entity.pdbx_description
1 polymer ?
#
loop_
_entity_poly.entity_id
_entity_poly.type
_entity_poly.pdbx_seq_one_letter_code
_entity_poly.pdbx_strand_id
1 'polypeptide(L)'
;MKGLTEREKGFEAEFKRNQELRFRVTARRNRLFGLWAAAQLGLPAGEEADAYAKTVVAADFEAPGDADVIEKVRTDIDKAGVAVTERELRAELERAAAEARRQVAQS
;
A
#
# COMPACT_ATOMS: atom_id res chain seq x y z
N MET A 1 -32.61 -9.11 27.11
CA MET A 1 -31.48 -8.22 26.95
C MET A 1 -31.77 -7.20 25.91
N LYS A 2 -31.37 -5.99 26.11
CA LYS A 2 -31.75 -4.88 25.22
C LYS A 2 -30.80 -4.61 24.06
N GLY A 3 -29.93 -5.47 23.74
CA GLY A 3 -28.94 -5.24 22.71
C GLY A 3 -27.81 -4.33 23.16
N LEU A 4 -27.06 -3.81 22.22
CA LEU A 4 -25.90 -2.98 22.54
C LEU A 4 -26.34 -1.59 23.02
N THR A 5 -25.63 -1.07 24.00
CA THR A 5 -25.83 0.31 24.45
C THR A 5 -25.34 1.27 23.34
N GLU A 6 -25.72 2.52 23.39
CA GLU A 6 -25.26 3.52 22.44
C GLU A 6 -23.75 3.63 22.43
N ARG A 7 -23.12 3.50 23.59
CA ARG A 7 -21.67 3.53 23.72
C ARG A 7 -21.01 2.35 23.00
N GLU A 8 -21.58 1.16 23.16
CA GLU A 8 -21.08 -0.04 22.48
C GLU A 8 -21.27 0.04 20.98
N LYS A 9 -22.41 0.56 20.52
CA LYS A 9 -22.67 0.77 19.10
C LYS A 9 -21.70 1.78 18.50
N GLY A 10 -21.43 2.85 19.22
CA GLY A 10 -20.46 3.85 18.80
C GLY A 10 -19.05 3.27 18.67
N PHE A 11 -18.66 2.43 19.62
CA PHE A 11 -17.36 1.76 19.59
C PHE A 11 -17.23 0.83 18.37
N GLU A 12 -18.25 0.04 18.08
CA GLU A 12 -18.24 -0.84 16.92
C GLU A 12 -18.16 -0.09 15.61
N ALA A 13 -18.92 1.00 15.49
CA ALA A 13 -18.89 1.84 14.29
C ALA A 13 -17.52 2.47 14.08
N GLU A 14 -16.89 2.94 15.16
CA GLU A 14 -15.56 3.52 15.13
C GLU A 14 -14.50 2.49 14.75
N PHE A 15 -14.62 1.27 15.28
CA PHE A 15 -13.73 0.17 14.96
C PHE A 15 -13.81 -0.18 13.47
N LYS A 16 -15.01 -0.29 12.91
CA LYS A 16 -15.21 -0.52 11.48
C LYS A 16 -14.60 0.58 10.63
N ARG A 17 -14.84 1.81 11.01
CA ARG A 17 -14.30 2.97 10.30
C ARG A 17 -12.77 2.94 10.31
N ASN A 18 -12.16 2.60 11.45
CA ASN A 18 -10.71 2.52 11.55
C ASN A 18 -10.14 1.42 10.66
N GLN A 19 -10.82 0.28 10.55
CA GLN A 19 -10.41 -0.79 9.64
C GLN A 19 -10.51 -0.36 8.18
N GLU A 20 -11.58 0.34 7.81
CA GLU A 20 -11.75 0.86 6.46
C GLU A 20 -10.65 1.86 6.11
N LEU A 21 -10.33 2.75 7.04
CA LEU A 21 -9.26 3.73 6.85
C LEU A 21 -7.91 3.05 6.70
N ARG A 22 -7.63 2.05 7.51
CA ARG A 22 -6.39 1.26 7.39
C ARG A 22 -6.29 0.58 6.04
N PHE A 23 -7.39 0.01 5.58
CA PHE A 23 -7.42 -0.63 4.27
C PHE A 23 -7.12 0.37 3.16
N ARG A 24 -7.74 1.55 3.22
CA ARG A 24 -7.50 2.61 2.23
C ARG A 24 -6.05 3.08 2.25
N VAL A 25 -5.48 3.25 3.43
CA VAL A 25 -4.09 3.66 3.58
C VAL A 25 -3.17 2.59 2.99
N THR A 26 -3.40 1.32 3.30
CA THR A 26 -2.57 0.22 2.79
C THR A 26 -2.64 0.13 1.28
N ALA A 27 -3.83 0.20 0.69
CA ALA A 27 -3.99 0.15 -0.76
C ALA A 27 -3.31 1.35 -1.43
N ARG A 28 -3.49 2.54 -0.87
CA ARG A 28 -2.85 3.75 -1.39
C ARG A 28 -1.33 3.68 -1.27
N ARG A 29 -0.83 3.19 -0.14
CA ARG A 29 0.60 2.97 0.07
C ARG A 29 1.17 2.05 -1.00
N ASN A 30 0.51 0.93 -1.24
CA ASN A 30 0.99 -0.06 -2.21
C ASN A 30 0.97 0.51 -3.62
N ARG A 31 -0.03 1.32 -3.95
CA ARG A 31 -0.08 1.99 -5.25
C ARG A 31 1.06 2.99 -5.41
N LEU A 32 1.31 3.82 -4.40
CA LEU A 32 2.40 4.80 -4.43
C LEU A 32 3.76 4.11 -4.54
N PHE A 33 3.95 3.05 -3.77
CA PHE A 33 5.17 2.25 -3.85
C PHE A 33 5.34 1.64 -5.23
N GLY A 34 4.26 1.12 -5.80
CA GLY A 34 4.26 0.57 -7.16
C GLY A 34 4.59 1.62 -8.22
N LEU A 35 4.08 2.83 -8.09
CA LEU A 35 4.40 3.92 -9.02
C LEU A 35 5.88 4.31 -8.92
N TRP A 36 6.42 4.36 -7.72
CA TRP A 36 7.85 4.60 -7.53
C TRP A 36 8.67 3.49 -8.19
N ALA A 37 8.29 2.24 -7.97
CA ALA A 37 8.98 1.08 -8.57
C ALA A 37 8.90 1.12 -10.09
N ALA A 38 7.75 1.49 -10.65
CA ALA A 38 7.59 1.63 -12.09
C ALA A 38 8.59 2.61 -12.67
N ALA A 39 8.82 3.73 -11.98
CA ALA A 39 9.83 4.71 -12.40
C ALA A 39 11.23 4.10 -12.36
N GLN A 40 11.56 3.32 -11.36
CA GLN A 40 12.84 2.63 -11.27
C GLN A 40 13.02 1.61 -12.41
N LEU A 41 11.93 0.99 -12.84
CA LEU A 41 11.94 0.04 -13.95
C LEU A 41 11.96 0.71 -15.31
N GLY A 42 11.90 2.05 -15.36
CA GLY A 42 11.91 2.78 -16.60
C GLY A 42 10.57 2.81 -17.33
N LEU A 43 9.49 2.48 -16.65
CA LEU A 43 8.16 2.53 -17.25
C LEU A 43 7.67 3.98 -17.36
N PRO A 44 7.08 4.36 -18.50
CA PRO A 44 6.56 5.71 -18.65
C PRO A 44 5.43 5.99 -17.67
N ALA A 45 5.36 7.23 -17.19
CA ALA A 45 4.25 7.67 -16.36
C ALA A 45 2.93 7.54 -17.14
N GLY A 46 1.86 7.22 -16.42
CA GLY A 46 0.54 7.03 -17.01
C GLY A 46 0.13 5.58 -17.03
N GLU A 47 -0.37 5.11 -18.17
CA GLU A 47 -0.98 3.78 -18.28
C GLU A 47 -0.09 2.63 -17.85
N GLU A 48 1.16 2.63 -18.31
CA GLU A 48 2.09 1.55 -18.00
C GLU A 48 2.47 1.53 -16.53
N ALA A 49 2.78 2.70 -15.97
CA ALA A 49 3.09 2.80 -14.54
C ALA A 49 1.88 2.44 -13.68
N ASP A 50 0.69 2.87 -14.07
CA ASP A 50 -0.55 2.54 -13.36
C ASP A 50 -0.84 1.04 -13.40
N ALA A 51 -0.62 0.41 -14.56
CA ALA A 51 -0.80 -1.03 -14.69
C ALA A 51 0.16 -1.79 -13.78
N TYR A 52 1.42 -1.36 -13.73
CA TYR A 52 2.39 -1.98 -12.85
C TYR A 52 2.00 -1.80 -11.37
N ALA A 53 1.59 -0.59 -11.00
CA ALA A 53 1.16 -0.32 -9.61
C ALA A 53 0.00 -1.21 -9.18
N LYS A 54 -0.92 -1.52 -10.09
CA LYS A 54 -2.01 -2.45 -9.80
C LYS A 54 -1.51 -3.85 -9.46
N THR A 55 -0.42 -4.31 -10.07
CA THR A 55 0.14 -5.62 -9.74
C THR A 55 0.75 -5.62 -8.33
N VAL A 56 1.30 -4.49 -7.91
CA VAL A 56 1.85 -4.34 -6.55
C VAL A 56 0.73 -4.35 -5.52
N VAL A 57 -0.37 -3.65 -5.79
CA VAL A 57 -1.55 -3.67 -4.92
C VAL A 57 -2.10 -5.10 -4.80
N ALA A 58 -2.19 -5.81 -5.92
CA ALA A 58 -2.70 -7.18 -5.94
C ALA A 58 -1.82 -8.15 -5.15
N ALA A 59 -0.51 -7.93 -5.14
CA ALA A 59 0.42 -8.80 -4.42
C ALA A 59 0.14 -8.84 -2.92
N ASP A 60 -0.37 -7.75 -2.35
CA ASP A 60 -0.68 -7.67 -0.92
C ASP A 60 -1.85 -8.59 -0.51
N PHE A 61 -2.67 -9.01 -1.46
CA PHE A 61 -3.78 -9.92 -1.20
C PHE A 61 -3.38 -11.39 -1.17
N GLU A 62 -2.19 -11.73 -1.65
CA GLU A 62 -1.74 -13.12 -1.73
C GLU A 62 -1.32 -13.68 -0.37
N ALA A 63 -0.75 -12.83 0.49
CA ALA A 63 -0.43 -13.20 1.86
C ALA A 63 -0.40 -11.94 2.73
N PRO A 64 -0.74 -12.04 4.02
CA PRO A 64 -0.74 -10.88 4.89
C PRO A 64 0.68 -10.37 5.18
N GLY A 65 0.81 -9.06 5.22
CA GLY A 65 2.03 -8.38 5.63
C GLY A 65 2.80 -7.73 4.49
N ASP A 66 3.76 -6.90 4.86
CA ASP A 66 4.51 -6.06 3.92
C ASP A 66 5.54 -6.85 3.12
N ALA A 67 5.91 -8.04 3.57
CA ALA A 67 6.97 -8.84 2.96
C ALA A 67 6.67 -9.17 1.50
N ASP A 68 5.41 -9.47 1.16
CA ASP A 68 5.03 -9.82 -0.20
C ASP A 68 5.16 -8.66 -1.17
N VAL A 69 4.78 -7.47 -0.71
CA VAL A 69 4.87 -6.25 -1.52
C VAL A 69 6.33 -5.93 -1.80
N ILE A 70 7.17 -6.00 -0.79
CA ILE A 70 8.61 -5.76 -0.94
C ILE A 70 9.25 -6.79 -1.85
N GLU A 71 8.91 -8.07 -1.67
CA GLU A 71 9.47 -9.14 -2.48
C GLU A 71 9.06 -9.03 -3.94
N LYS A 72 7.79 -8.68 -4.19
CA LYS A 72 7.30 -8.45 -5.55
C LYS A 72 8.13 -7.39 -6.26
N VAL A 73 8.32 -6.24 -5.63
CA VAL A 73 9.06 -5.13 -6.22
C VAL A 73 10.55 -5.48 -6.35
N ARG A 74 11.12 -6.12 -5.33
CA ARG A 74 12.52 -6.52 -5.38
C ARG A 74 12.80 -7.47 -6.52
N THR A 75 11.94 -8.46 -6.72
CA THR A 75 12.08 -9.41 -7.80
C THR A 75 12.08 -8.71 -9.16
N ASP A 76 11.14 -7.79 -9.36
CA ASP A 76 11.03 -7.07 -10.63
C ASP A 76 12.22 -6.15 -10.89
N ILE A 77 12.66 -5.45 -9.85
CA ILE A 77 13.82 -4.55 -9.95
C ILE A 77 15.11 -5.34 -10.23
N ASP A 78 15.29 -6.48 -9.55
CA ASP A 78 16.45 -7.35 -9.76
C ASP A 78 16.47 -7.89 -11.18
N LYS A 79 15.32 -8.32 -11.71
CA LYS A 79 15.20 -8.80 -13.09
C LYS A 79 15.54 -7.73 -14.10
N ALA A 80 15.22 -6.49 -13.80
CA ALA A 80 15.53 -5.35 -14.68
C ALA A 80 16.99 -4.90 -14.57
N GLY A 81 17.74 -5.44 -13.62
CA GLY A 81 19.14 -5.06 -13.44
C GLY A 81 19.33 -3.70 -12.79
N VAL A 82 18.31 -3.20 -12.10
CA VAL A 82 18.39 -1.91 -11.41
C VAL A 82 18.96 -2.11 -10.02
N ALA A 83 19.91 -1.28 -9.64
CA ALA A 83 20.59 -1.39 -8.35
C ALA A 83 19.79 -0.65 -7.26
N VAL A 84 18.91 -1.37 -6.57
CA VAL A 84 18.16 -0.85 -5.43
C VAL A 84 18.31 -1.86 -4.29
N THR A 85 18.71 -1.37 -3.12
CA THR A 85 18.90 -2.23 -1.94
C THR A 85 17.56 -2.48 -1.25
N GLU A 86 17.49 -3.54 -0.46
CA GLU A 86 16.32 -3.82 0.36
C GLU A 86 16.03 -2.67 1.33
N ARG A 87 17.07 -2.07 1.86
CA ARG A 87 16.93 -0.91 2.75
C ARG A 87 16.24 0.25 2.04
N GLU A 88 16.60 0.52 0.80
CA GLU A 88 15.97 1.56 0.00
C GLU A 88 14.50 1.22 -0.28
N LEU A 89 14.20 -0.05 -0.56
CA LEU A 89 12.83 -0.50 -0.77
C LEU A 89 11.97 -0.26 0.48
N ARG A 90 12.51 -0.62 1.65
CA ARG A 90 11.78 -0.42 2.90
C ARG A 90 11.58 1.05 3.22
N ALA A 91 12.59 1.87 2.96
CA ALA A 91 12.48 3.32 3.17
C ALA A 91 11.41 3.93 2.26
N GLU A 92 11.35 3.50 1.01
CA GLU A 92 10.33 4.00 0.08
C GLU A 92 8.93 3.52 0.46
N LEU A 93 8.80 2.29 0.96
CA LEU A 93 7.50 1.81 1.43
C LEU A 93 7.02 2.64 2.63
N GLU A 94 7.92 2.99 3.56
CA GLU A 94 7.57 3.86 4.68
C GLU A 94 7.18 5.26 4.23
N ARG A 95 7.90 5.81 3.26
CA ARG A 95 7.56 7.11 2.69
C ARG A 95 6.19 7.06 2.02
N ALA A 96 5.93 6.01 1.28
CA ALA A 96 4.63 5.79 0.65
C ALA A 96 3.53 5.69 1.70
N ALA A 97 3.79 5.01 2.81
CA ALA A 97 2.83 4.88 3.91
C ALA A 97 2.48 6.24 4.52
N ALA A 98 3.49 7.07 4.76
CA ALA A 98 3.27 8.41 5.33
C ALA A 98 2.43 9.28 4.38
N GLU A 99 2.76 9.25 3.09
CA GLU A 99 2.01 10.01 2.09
C GLU A 99 0.59 9.47 1.93
N ALA A 100 0.42 8.15 1.97
CA ALA A 100 -0.90 7.53 1.90
C ALA A 100 -1.79 7.98 3.06
N ARG A 101 -1.24 8.00 4.28
CA ARG A 101 -1.98 8.48 5.44
C ARG A 101 -2.42 9.92 5.27
N ARG A 102 -1.52 10.75 4.74
CA ARG A 102 -1.82 12.16 4.49
C ARG A 102 -2.94 12.31 3.46
N GLN A 103 -2.87 11.57 2.37
CA GLN A 103 -3.89 11.65 1.31
C GLN A 103 -5.25 11.15 1.78
N VAL A 104 -5.29 10.05 2.51
CA VAL A 104 -6.54 9.49 3.02
C VAL A 104 -7.18 10.43 4.05
N ALA A 105 -6.37 11.07 4.88
CA ALA A 105 -6.87 12.02 5.87
C ALA A 105 -7.49 13.27 5.24
N GLN A 106 -7.09 13.62 4.01
CA GLN A 106 -7.59 14.79 3.30
C GLN A 106 -8.78 14.50 2.39
N SER A 107 -9.11 13.25 2.19
CA SER A 107 -10.18 12.86 1.27
C SER A 107 -11.55 12.76 1.93
#